data_af5ecc6f678213032fe93aeb165b5569
#
_entry.id   af5ecc6f678213032fe93aeb165b5569
#
_cell.length_a   1.000
_cell.length_b   1.000
_cell.length_c   1.000
_cell.angle_alpha   90.00
_cell.angle_beta   90.00
_cell.angle_gamma   90.00
#
_symmetry.space_group_name_H-M   'P 1'
#
loop_
_entity.id
_entity.type
_entity.pdbx_description
1 polymer ?
#
loop_
_entity_poly.entity_id
_entity_poly.type
_entity_poly.pdbx_seq_one_letter_code
_entity_poly.pdbx_strand_id
1 'polypeptide(L)'
;MSGPFERSELLAEVKRAQEGPPLLLTGPPGAGKTTLLHAAVDALAREGWHHVYLDLLAAATSPERFVQSALAALPDGLEGRAAARAREADHLSRGGRREGARAVQALLSTWAALDTVEGRPIALVLDEATEIRSLAYFSGLREVDAPFGAALAARPRGTLLATSFPGVARKLWPHLATLAMPPLSAAELQGEARTRGLRVDGSALAAASFGWPRYARILLDRLEQGMALATAWADEMALGGRLEQACRHTYEVLLLRSRGYGMSKAVLAAVAAEEGLNLTALVVRLGRTPGAIRDYLGWLLAVDALRTTRKRYYYVDGVLRLWVRLHARGVRASEEEILACARELLATAAPLPAAEAVAAASRHQGLMEID
;
A
#
# COMPACT_ATOMS: atom_id res chain seq x y z
N MET A 1 20.06 10.51 -8.83
CA MET A 1 18.82 10.01 -8.21
C MET A 1 19.22 9.31 -6.92
N SER A 2 18.81 9.82 -5.78
CA SER A 2 19.07 9.19 -4.48
C SER A 2 18.44 7.80 -4.45
N GLY A 3 19.22 6.80 -4.02
CA GLY A 3 18.78 5.41 -3.89
C GLY A 3 17.60 5.25 -2.93
N PRO A 4 16.98 4.08 -2.88
CA PRO A 4 15.94 3.78 -1.91
C PRO A 4 16.51 3.81 -0.48
N PHE A 5 15.69 4.23 0.50
CA PHE A 5 16.02 4.04 1.93
C PHE A 5 16.46 2.60 2.18
N GLU A 6 17.60 2.43 2.82
CA GLU A 6 18.18 1.10 3.04
C GLU A 6 17.37 0.35 4.11
N ARG A 7 16.68 -0.71 3.70
CA ARG A 7 15.89 -1.61 4.56
C ARG A 7 16.42 -3.03 4.47
N SER A 8 17.70 -3.18 4.76
CA SER A 8 18.45 -4.44 4.59
C SER A 8 17.85 -5.62 5.39
N GLU A 9 17.40 -5.37 6.63
CA GLU A 9 16.76 -6.41 7.46
C GLU A 9 15.42 -6.87 6.85
N LEU A 10 14.59 -5.91 6.42
CA LEU A 10 13.31 -6.20 5.80
C LEU A 10 13.48 -6.93 4.45
N LEU A 11 14.49 -6.53 3.67
CA LEU A 11 14.84 -7.22 2.43
C LEU A 11 15.30 -8.65 2.70
N ALA A 12 16.11 -8.87 3.74
CA ALA A 12 16.55 -10.20 4.14
C ALA A 12 15.36 -11.08 4.58
N GLU A 13 14.37 -10.52 5.28
CA GLU A 13 13.14 -11.22 5.66
C GLU A 13 12.31 -11.60 4.42
N VAL A 14 12.11 -10.67 3.50
CA VAL A 14 11.40 -10.91 2.23
C VAL A 14 12.09 -12.01 1.41
N LYS A 15 13.42 -11.99 1.33
CA LYS A 15 14.19 -13.02 0.62
C LYS A 15 14.01 -14.40 1.25
N ARG A 16 14.15 -14.51 2.58
CA ARG A 16 13.92 -15.80 3.28
C ARG A 16 12.52 -16.36 3.04
N ALA A 17 11.52 -15.48 2.99
CA ALA A 17 10.14 -15.89 2.74
C ALA A 17 9.92 -16.45 1.33
N GLN A 18 10.82 -16.22 0.36
CA GLN A 18 10.67 -16.77 -0.99
C GLN A 18 10.85 -18.29 -1.06
N GLU A 19 11.49 -18.91 -0.08
CA GLU A 19 11.58 -20.37 0.02
C GLU A 19 10.33 -21.01 0.65
N GLY A 20 9.33 -20.22 0.99
CA GLY A 20 8.09 -20.65 1.64
C GLY A 20 6.81 -20.25 0.89
N PRO A 21 5.67 -20.30 1.58
CA PRO A 21 4.38 -19.95 1.00
C PRO A 21 4.32 -18.46 0.61
N PRO A 22 3.30 -18.07 -0.19
CA PRO A 22 3.15 -16.69 -0.64
C PRO A 22 3.18 -15.66 0.51
N LEU A 23 3.99 -14.59 0.32
CA LEU A 23 4.10 -13.47 1.24
C LEU A 23 3.43 -12.22 0.67
N LEU A 24 2.57 -11.58 1.46
CA LEU A 24 1.92 -10.32 1.12
C LEU A 24 2.53 -9.15 1.90
N LEU A 25 3.19 -8.22 1.21
CA LEU A 25 3.62 -6.95 1.75
C LEU A 25 2.43 -6.00 1.85
N THR A 26 2.22 -5.42 3.02
CA THR A 26 1.10 -4.51 3.27
C THR A 26 1.59 -3.17 3.82
N GLY A 27 0.90 -2.09 3.48
CA GLY A 27 1.20 -0.75 4.00
C GLY A 27 0.55 0.34 3.18
N PRO A 28 0.43 1.58 3.70
CA PRO A 28 -0.21 2.67 2.99
C PRO A 28 0.51 3.03 1.68
N PRO A 29 -0.14 3.79 0.79
CA PRO A 29 0.51 4.35 -0.38
C PRO A 29 1.76 5.16 0.03
N GLY A 30 2.89 4.92 -0.63
CA GLY A 30 4.14 5.60 -0.31
C GLY A 30 4.97 5.00 0.82
N ALA A 31 4.57 3.83 1.38
CA ALA A 31 5.34 3.10 2.38
C ALA A 31 6.64 2.45 1.84
N GLY A 32 6.85 2.46 0.52
CA GLY A 32 8.05 1.90 -0.11
C GLY A 32 7.92 0.43 -0.53
N LYS A 33 6.69 -0.11 -0.62
CA LYS A 33 6.43 -1.50 -1.05
C LYS A 33 7.04 -1.81 -2.41
N THR A 34 6.70 -1.05 -3.44
CA THR A 34 7.24 -1.20 -4.80
C THR A 34 8.76 -1.15 -4.83
N THR A 35 9.36 -0.23 -4.05
CA THR A 35 10.83 -0.13 -3.92
C THR A 35 11.43 -1.40 -3.32
N LEU A 36 10.79 -1.96 -2.28
CA LEU A 36 11.23 -3.22 -1.68
C LEU A 36 11.04 -4.41 -2.62
N LEU A 37 9.94 -4.44 -3.40
CA LEU A 37 9.73 -5.46 -4.43
C LEU A 37 10.85 -5.44 -5.46
N HIS A 38 11.21 -4.28 -6.01
CA HIS A 38 12.33 -4.16 -6.96
C HIS A 38 13.66 -4.59 -6.34
N ALA A 39 13.95 -4.16 -5.10
CA ALA A 39 15.15 -4.58 -4.40
C ALA A 39 15.20 -6.11 -4.18
N ALA A 40 14.03 -6.73 -3.90
CA ALA A 40 13.91 -8.19 -3.78
C ALA A 40 14.15 -8.88 -5.12
N VAL A 41 13.56 -8.39 -6.21
CA VAL A 41 13.78 -8.89 -7.57
C VAL A 41 15.26 -8.85 -7.93
N ASP A 42 15.92 -7.70 -7.72
CA ASP A 42 17.36 -7.54 -8.01
C ASP A 42 18.23 -8.48 -7.17
N ALA A 43 17.85 -8.71 -5.91
CA ALA A 43 18.59 -9.61 -5.03
C ALA A 43 18.40 -11.08 -5.44
N LEU A 44 17.17 -11.51 -5.77
CA LEU A 44 16.87 -12.84 -6.24
C LEU A 44 17.52 -13.13 -7.60
N ALA A 45 17.54 -12.16 -8.51
CA ALA A 45 18.22 -12.29 -9.80
C ALA A 45 19.73 -12.54 -9.63
N ARG A 46 20.38 -11.86 -8.67
CA ARG A 46 21.80 -12.12 -8.33
C ARG A 46 22.03 -13.52 -7.73
N GLU A 47 21.03 -14.10 -7.11
CA GLU A 47 21.04 -15.48 -6.60
C GLU A 47 20.63 -16.53 -7.65
N GLY A 48 20.44 -16.09 -8.89
CA GLY A 48 20.16 -16.97 -10.01
C GLY A 48 18.68 -17.28 -10.24
N TRP A 49 17.76 -16.59 -9.58
CA TRP A 49 16.33 -16.74 -9.85
C TRP A 49 15.92 -16.02 -11.12
N HIS A 50 15.00 -16.60 -11.87
CA HIS A 50 14.17 -15.85 -12.81
C HIS A 50 13.06 -15.13 -12.05
N HIS A 51 12.47 -14.08 -12.66
CA HIS A 51 11.35 -13.38 -12.05
C HIS A 51 10.28 -13.00 -13.09
N VAL A 52 9.03 -12.98 -12.61
CA VAL A 52 7.88 -12.42 -13.29
C VAL A 52 7.40 -11.25 -12.43
N TYR A 53 7.61 -10.03 -12.88
CA TYR A 53 7.10 -8.84 -12.18
C TYR A 53 5.90 -8.28 -12.94
N LEU A 54 4.81 -8.00 -12.22
CA LEU A 54 3.62 -7.39 -12.78
C LEU A 54 3.01 -6.39 -11.80
N ASP A 55 2.83 -5.15 -12.26
CA ASP A 55 2.01 -4.15 -11.58
C ASP A 55 0.55 -4.33 -12.01
N LEU A 56 -0.30 -4.81 -11.09
CA LEU A 56 -1.71 -5.09 -11.38
C LEU A 56 -2.52 -3.80 -11.53
N LEU A 57 -2.10 -2.68 -10.93
CA LEU A 57 -2.75 -1.40 -11.14
C LEU A 57 -2.70 -0.98 -12.62
N ALA A 58 -1.58 -1.23 -13.28
CA ALA A 58 -1.41 -0.93 -14.70
C ALA A 58 -1.98 -2.03 -15.61
N ALA A 59 -1.86 -3.31 -15.21
CA ALA A 59 -2.17 -4.46 -16.06
C ALA A 59 -3.66 -4.85 -16.01
N ALA A 60 -4.34 -4.80 -14.85
CA ALA A 60 -5.70 -5.33 -14.66
C ALA A 60 -6.80 -4.37 -15.13
N THR A 61 -6.61 -3.70 -16.26
CA THR A 61 -7.58 -2.76 -16.85
C THR A 61 -8.59 -3.44 -17.77
N SER A 62 -8.25 -4.56 -18.38
CA SER A 62 -9.14 -5.49 -19.08
C SER A 62 -8.56 -6.91 -19.00
N PRO A 63 -9.40 -7.96 -19.21
CA PRO A 63 -8.91 -9.35 -19.23
C PRO A 63 -7.80 -9.56 -20.25
N GLU A 64 -7.96 -9.03 -21.46
CA GLU A 64 -7.00 -9.17 -22.55
C GLU A 64 -5.66 -8.50 -22.20
N ARG A 65 -5.72 -7.25 -21.71
CA ARG A 65 -4.51 -6.51 -21.32
C ARG A 65 -3.79 -7.18 -20.16
N PHE A 66 -4.53 -7.65 -19.17
CA PHE A 66 -3.98 -8.39 -18.05
C PHE A 66 -3.21 -9.65 -18.49
N VAL A 67 -3.85 -10.46 -19.33
CA VAL A 67 -3.23 -11.68 -19.86
C VAL A 67 -1.99 -11.37 -20.71
N GLN A 68 -2.10 -10.39 -21.63
CA GLN A 68 -0.98 -10.00 -22.50
C GLN A 68 0.21 -9.47 -21.71
N SER A 69 -0.03 -8.57 -20.72
CA SER A 69 1.02 -8.03 -19.86
C SER A 69 1.69 -9.12 -19.04
N ALA A 70 0.90 -10.06 -18.52
CA ALA A 70 1.43 -11.16 -17.72
C ALA A 70 2.24 -12.15 -18.56
N LEU A 71 1.78 -12.46 -19.77
CA LEU A 71 2.52 -13.33 -20.70
C LEU A 71 3.84 -12.70 -21.15
N ALA A 72 3.84 -11.39 -21.41
CA ALA A 72 5.05 -10.66 -21.79
C ALA A 72 6.11 -10.60 -20.67
N ALA A 73 5.70 -10.79 -19.41
CA ALA A 73 6.60 -10.85 -18.28
C ALA A 73 7.17 -12.26 -18.00
N LEU A 74 6.67 -13.29 -18.66
CA LEU A 74 7.16 -14.65 -18.46
C LEU A 74 8.58 -14.80 -19.02
N PRO A 75 9.46 -15.57 -18.37
CA PRO A 75 10.78 -15.87 -18.92
C PRO A 75 10.67 -16.76 -20.16
N ASP A 76 11.62 -16.58 -21.07
CA ASP A 76 11.79 -17.51 -22.19
C ASP A 76 12.16 -18.92 -21.69
N GLY A 77 11.94 -19.93 -22.54
CA GLY A 77 12.33 -21.31 -22.19
C GLY A 77 11.36 -22.04 -21.24
N LEU A 78 10.15 -21.52 -21.03
CA LEU A 78 9.13 -22.28 -20.30
C LEU A 78 8.81 -23.60 -20.99
N GLU A 79 8.69 -24.68 -20.19
CA GLU A 79 8.39 -26.02 -20.67
C GLU A 79 7.17 -26.64 -19.96
N GLY A 80 6.79 -27.80 -20.40
CA GLY A 80 5.78 -28.66 -19.77
C GLY A 80 4.41 -27.99 -19.64
N ARG A 81 3.81 -28.13 -18.45
CA ARG A 81 2.44 -27.68 -18.17
C ARG A 81 2.32 -26.14 -18.20
N ALA A 82 3.32 -25.42 -17.68
CA ALA A 82 3.33 -23.96 -17.67
C ALA A 82 3.31 -23.40 -19.09
N ALA A 83 4.19 -23.90 -19.97
CA ALA A 83 4.24 -23.50 -21.38
C ALA A 83 2.94 -23.81 -22.13
N ALA A 84 2.34 -24.98 -21.89
CA ALA A 84 1.07 -25.35 -22.54
C ALA A 84 -0.06 -24.39 -22.15
N ARG A 85 -0.17 -24.05 -20.87
CA ARG A 85 -1.17 -23.11 -20.36
C ARG A 85 -0.92 -21.67 -20.80
N ALA A 86 0.35 -21.24 -20.88
CA ALA A 86 0.70 -19.93 -21.42
C ALA A 86 0.28 -19.77 -22.90
N ARG A 87 0.53 -20.80 -23.73
CA ARG A 87 0.05 -20.80 -25.13
C ARG A 87 -1.47 -20.78 -25.24
N GLU A 88 -2.18 -21.51 -24.38
CA GLU A 88 -3.64 -21.49 -24.29
C GLU A 88 -4.14 -20.08 -23.91
N ALA A 89 -3.55 -19.45 -22.89
CA ALA A 89 -3.90 -18.10 -22.46
C ALA A 89 -3.67 -17.06 -23.58
N ASP A 90 -2.56 -17.16 -24.30
CA ASP A 90 -2.24 -16.30 -25.44
C ASP A 90 -3.28 -16.46 -26.56
N HIS A 91 -3.57 -17.69 -26.95
CA HIS A 91 -4.57 -17.98 -27.99
C HIS A 91 -5.95 -17.41 -27.61
N LEU A 92 -6.43 -17.68 -26.39
CA LEU A 92 -7.72 -17.23 -25.91
C LEU A 92 -7.77 -15.68 -25.77
N SER A 93 -6.69 -15.02 -25.37
CA SER A 93 -6.65 -13.56 -25.23
C SER A 93 -6.85 -12.84 -26.56
N ARG A 94 -6.52 -13.48 -27.67
CA ARG A 94 -6.72 -12.99 -29.05
C ARG A 94 -8.12 -13.28 -29.59
N GLY A 95 -8.88 -14.18 -28.95
CA GLY A 95 -10.24 -14.59 -29.36
C GLY A 95 -11.35 -13.56 -29.05
N GLY A 96 -10.99 -12.41 -28.48
CA GLY A 96 -11.91 -11.32 -28.17
C GLY A 96 -12.67 -11.48 -26.83
N ARG A 97 -13.62 -10.58 -26.58
CA ARG A 97 -14.30 -10.43 -25.27
C ARG A 97 -14.96 -11.70 -24.71
N ARG A 98 -15.40 -12.60 -25.56
CA ARG A 98 -16.08 -13.84 -25.12
C ARG A 98 -15.10 -14.85 -24.48
N GLU A 99 -13.83 -14.77 -24.81
CA GLU A 99 -12.78 -15.67 -24.33
C GLU A 99 -11.99 -15.07 -23.14
N GLY A 100 -12.20 -13.82 -22.79
CA GLY A 100 -11.41 -13.11 -21.79
C GLY A 100 -11.36 -13.82 -20.43
N ALA A 101 -12.49 -14.32 -19.93
CA ALA A 101 -12.52 -15.05 -18.66
C ALA A 101 -11.72 -16.37 -18.72
N ARG A 102 -11.81 -17.10 -19.85
CA ARG A 102 -11.07 -18.34 -20.08
C ARG A 102 -9.56 -18.06 -20.22
N ALA A 103 -9.20 -16.97 -20.88
CA ALA A 103 -7.82 -16.53 -21.00
C ALA A 103 -7.21 -16.22 -19.63
N VAL A 104 -7.94 -15.49 -18.75
CA VAL A 104 -7.51 -15.24 -17.37
C VAL A 104 -7.35 -16.55 -16.60
N GLN A 105 -8.29 -17.48 -16.70
CA GLN A 105 -8.21 -18.79 -16.04
C GLN A 105 -6.99 -19.62 -16.51
N ALA A 106 -6.69 -19.61 -17.80
CA ALA A 106 -5.52 -20.27 -18.36
C ALA A 106 -4.21 -19.63 -17.86
N LEU A 107 -4.17 -18.28 -17.75
CA LEU A 107 -3.04 -17.56 -17.17
C LEU A 107 -2.84 -17.91 -15.69
N LEU A 108 -3.90 -17.92 -14.87
CA LEU A 108 -3.80 -18.30 -13.46
C LEU A 108 -3.31 -19.76 -13.32
N SER A 109 -3.73 -20.63 -14.21
CA SER A 109 -3.22 -22.00 -14.28
C SER A 109 -1.75 -22.07 -14.71
N THR A 110 -1.29 -21.13 -15.54
CA THR A 110 0.14 -20.95 -15.87
C THR A 110 0.91 -20.58 -14.61
N TRP A 111 0.47 -19.56 -13.87
CA TRP A 111 1.13 -19.14 -12.64
C TRP A 111 1.20 -20.24 -11.58
N ALA A 112 0.12 -20.99 -11.39
CA ALA A 112 0.12 -22.14 -10.48
C ALA A 112 1.14 -23.23 -10.86
N ALA A 113 1.50 -23.31 -12.14
CA ALA A 113 2.44 -24.30 -12.68
C ALA A 113 3.88 -23.77 -12.82
N LEU A 114 4.12 -22.46 -12.57
CA LEU A 114 5.46 -21.89 -12.61
C LEU A 114 6.29 -22.42 -11.44
N ASP A 115 7.43 -23.01 -11.70
CA ASP A 115 8.40 -23.44 -10.70
C ASP A 115 9.82 -23.09 -11.12
N THR A 116 10.31 -23.69 -12.20
CA THR A 116 11.68 -23.50 -12.71
C THR A 116 11.71 -23.30 -14.22
N VAL A 117 12.73 -22.59 -14.68
CA VAL A 117 13.17 -22.55 -16.08
C VAL A 117 14.67 -22.82 -16.11
N GLU A 118 15.11 -23.75 -16.97
CA GLU A 118 16.52 -24.14 -17.06
C GLU A 118 17.14 -24.54 -15.72
N GLY A 119 16.36 -25.16 -14.85
CA GLY A 119 16.77 -25.57 -13.50
C GLY A 119 16.83 -24.43 -12.47
N ARG A 120 16.51 -23.18 -12.85
CA ARG A 120 16.53 -21.99 -11.99
C ARG A 120 15.12 -21.66 -11.52
N PRO A 121 14.92 -21.37 -10.23
CA PRO A 121 13.59 -21.06 -9.69
C PRO A 121 13.04 -19.74 -10.24
N ILE A 122 11.69 -19.63 -10.26
CA ILE A 122 10.97 -18.45 -10.74
C ILE A 122 10.26 -17.77 -9.57
N ALA A 123 10.56 -16.48 -9.33
CA ALA A 123 9.80 -15.63 -8.43
C ALA A 123 8.64 -14.96 -9.19
N LEU A 124 7.42 -15.09 -8.67
CA LEU A 124 6.24 -14.34 -9.11
C LEU A 124 6.02 -13.15 -8.18
N VAL A 125 6.21 -11.96 -8.70
CA VAL A 125 6.15 -10.71 -7.94
C VAL A 125 5.03 -9.83 -8.46
N LEU A 126 4.00 -9.61 -7.64
CA LEU A 126 2.78 -8.90 -8.02
C LEU A 126 2.60 -7.65 -7.16
N ASP A 127 2.75 -6.47 -7.78
CA ASP A 127 2.47 -5.21 -7.11
C ASP A 127 0.99 -4.85 -7.20
N GLU A 128 0.47 -4.17 -6.18
CA GLU A 128 -0.94 -3.80 -6.00
C GLU A 128 -1.90 -4.97 -6.27
N ALA A 129 -1.62 -6.14 -5.67
CA ALA A 129 -2.30 -7.41 -5.94
C ALA A 129 -3.84 -7.35 -5.80
N THR A 130 -4.38 -6.47 -4.94
CA THR A 130 -5.83 -6.29 -4.78
C THR A 130 -6.52 -5.71 -6.01
N GLU A 131 -5.76 -5.16 -6.98
CA GLU A 131 -6.28 -4.63 -8.25
C GLU A 131 -6.78 -5.72 -9.20
N ILE A 132 -6.47 -6.99 -8.93
CA ILE A 132 -7.10 -8.11 -9.66
C ILE A 132 -8.63 -8.00 -9.67
N ARG A 133 -9.23 -7.40 -8.63
CA ARG A 133 -10.67 -7.16 -8.53
C ARG A 133 -11.23 -6.21 -9.57
N SER A 134 -10.41 -5.41 -10.23
CA SER A 134 -10.84 -4.59 -11.36
C SER A 134 -11.36 -5.45 -12.51
N LEU A 135 -10.90 -6.69 -12.60
CA LEU A 135 -11.41 -7.66 -13.57
C LEU A 135 -12.81 -8.20 -13.23
N ALA A 136 -13.25 -8.07 -11.97
CA ALA A 136 -14.59 -8.55 -11.56
C ALA A 136 -15.77 -7.85 -12.25
N TYR A 137 -15.51 -6.70 -12.87
CA TYR A 137 -16.51 -5.97 -13.68
C TYR A 137 -16.74 -6.59 -15.07
N PHE A 138 -15.90 -7.55 -15.47
CA PHE A 138 -16.02 -8.23 -16.76
C PHE A 138 -16.80 -9.54 -16.62
N SER A 139 -17.51 -9.91 -17.70
CA SER A 139 -18.32 -11.12 -17.73
C SER A 139 -17.49 -12.38 -17.45
N GLY A 140 -17.98 -13.23 -16.56
CA GLY A 140 -17.33 -14.48 -16.16
C GLY A 140 -16.17 -14.32 -15.17
N LEU A 141 -15.87 -13.09 -14.69
CA LEU A 141 -14.76 -12.81 -13.77
C LEU A 141 -15.22 -12.24 -12.42
N ARG A 142 -16.52 -12.27 -12.09
CA ARG A 142 -17.08 -11.67 -10.87
C ARG A 142 -16.35 -12.15 -9.59
N GLU A 143 -15.91 -13.38 -9.56
CA GLU A 143 -15.23 -14.02 -8.41
C GLU A 143 -13.75 -14.32 -8.73
N VAL A 144 -13.08 -13.48 -9.53
CA VAL A 144 -11.69 -13.68 -9.98
C VAL A 144 -10.68 -13.77 -8.82
N ASP A 145 -10.97 -13.17 -7.70
CA ASP A 145 -10.16 -13.17 -6.49
C ASP A 145 -9.98 -14.57 -5.88
N ALA A 146 -10.98 -15.45 -5.96
CA ALA A 146 -10.88 -16.81 -5.46
C ALA A 146 -9.93 -17.70 -6.30
N PRO A 147 -10.08 -17.83 -7.63
CA PRO A 147 -9.12 -18.57 -8.45
C PRO A 147 -7.72 -17.93 -8.48
N PHE A 148 -7.62 -16.59 -8.36
CA PHE A 148 -6.34 -15.92 -8.21
C PHE A 148 -5.63 -16.35 -6.93
N GLY A 149 -6.31 -16.30 -5.77
CA GLY A 149 -5.75 -16.75 -4.50
C GLY A 149 -5.36 -18.24 -4.53
N ALA A 150 -6.18 -19.09 -5.15
CA ALA A 150 -5.89 -20.51 -5.32
C ALA A 150 -4.64 -20.75 -6.18
N ALA A 151 -4.47 -20.00 -7.27
CA ALA A 151 -3.30 -20.10 -8.13
C ALA A 151 -2.00 -19.73 -7.40
N LEU A 152 -2.06 -18.69 -6.55
CA LEU A 152 -0.92 -18.30 -5.72
C LEU A 152 -0.60 -19.35 -4.65
N ALA A 153 -1.62 -19.84 -3.95
CA ALA A 153 -1.47 -20.85 -2.91
C ALA A 153 -0.95 -22.21 -3.45
N ALA A 154 -1.18 -22.50 -4.74
CA ALA A 154 -0.67 -23.71 -5.38
C ALA A 154 0.85 -23.68 -5.60
N ARG A 155 1.48 -22.51 -5.51
CA ARG A 155 2.93 -22.37 -5.65
C ARG A 155 3.62 -22.71 -4.33
N PRO A 156 4.61 -23.61 -4.35
CA PRO A 156 5.30 -24.01 -3.11
C PRO A 156 6.23 -22.92 -2.58
N ARG A 157 6.70 -22.02 -3.46
CA ARG A 157 7.69 -20.96 -3.14
C ARG A 157 7.69 -19.86 -4.20
N GLY A 158 8.46 -18.82 -3.94
CA GLY A 158 8.74 -17.75 -4.90
C GLY A 158 7.52 -16.89 -5.23
N THR A 159 6.65 -16.59 -4.25
CA THR A 159 5.52 -15.70 -4.50
C THR A 159 5.53 -14.52 -3.53
N LEU A 160 5.64 -13.33 -4.09
CA LEU A 160 5.69 -12.07 -3.38
C LEU A 160 4.61 -11.12 -3.92
N LEU A 161 3.76 -10.66 -3.04
CA LEU A 161 2.68 -9.72 -3.36
C LEU A 161 2.85 -8.42 -2.60
N ALA A 162 2.32 -7.33 -3.13
CA ALA A 162 2.16 -6.10 -2.37
C ALA A 162 0.76 -5.52 -2.55
N THR A 163 0.28 -4.79 -1.55
CA THR A 163 -0.96 -4.02 -1.65
C THR A 163 -0.94 -2.80 -0.75
N SER A 164 -1.58 -1.73 -1.22
CA SER A 164 -1.85 -0.53 -0.45
C SER A 164 -3.14 -0.63 0.38
N PHE A 165 -3.89 -1.74 0.29
CA PHE A 165 -5.18 -1.96 0.96
C PHE A 165 -5.18 -3.25 1.79
N PRO A 166 -4.46 -3.27 2.95
CA PRO A 166 -4.37 -4.44 3.82
C PRO A 166 -5.74 -4.98 4.27
N GLY A 167 -6.70 -4.09 4.55
CA GLY A 167 -8.05 -4.48 4.97
C GLY A 167 -8.81 -5.23 3.89
N VAL A 168 -8.64 -4.86 2.62
CA VAL A 168 -9.21 -5.58 1.47
C VAL A 168 -8.54 -6.94 1.34
N ALA A 169 -7.22 -6.98 1.34
CA ALA A 169 -6.45 -8.21 1.15
C ALA A 169 -6.74 -9.27 2.22
N ARG A 170 -6.86 -8.87 3.49
CA ARG A 170 -7.24 -9.79 4.59
C ARG A 170 -8.62 -10.44 4.40
N LYS A 171 -9.55 -9.73 3.76
CA LYS A 171 -10.89 -10.29 3.45
C LYS A 171 -10.83 -11.26 2.27
N LEU A 172 -10.00 -10.96 1.28
CA LEU A 172 -9.87 -11.78 0.07
C LEU A 172 -9.04 -13.04 0.33
N TRP A 173 -7.94 -12.89 1.05
CA TRP A 173 -6.93 -13.94 1.24
C TRP A 173 -6.50 -14.03 2.71
N PRO A 174 -7.40 -14.42 3.63
CA PRO A 174 -7.12 -14.44 5.07
C PRO A 174 -6.01 -15.41 5.48
N HIS A 175 -5.69 -16.37 4.61
CA HIS A 175 -4.66 -17.40 4.83
C HIS A 175 -3.25 -16.98 4.38
N LEU A 176 -3.10 -15.86 3.66
CA LEU A 176 -1.77 -15.40 3.24
C LEU A 176 -0.97 -14.86 4.42
N ALA A 177 0.30 -15.27 4.50
CA ALA A 177 1.25 -14.63 5.41
C ALA A 177 1.42 -13.15 5.02
N THR A 178 1.37 -12.26 6.01
CA THR A 178 1.46 -10.81 5.77
C THR A 178 2.63 -10.21 6.51
N LEU A 179 3.37 -9.34 5.81
CA LEU A 179 4.42 -8.51 6.36
C LEU A 179 4.03 -7.04 6.19
N ALA A 180 3.78 -6.36 7.31
CA ALA A 180 3.45 -4.94 7.30
C ALA A 180 4.72 -4.10 7.11
N MET A 181 4.70 -3.14 6.18
CA MET A 181 5.77 -2.17 6.01
C MET A 181 5.80 -1.23 7.22
N PRO A 182 6.85 -1.27 8.05
CA PRO A 182 6.96 -0.33 9.16
C PRO A 182 7.30 1.07 8.64
N PRO A 183 6.93 2.14 9.36
CA PRO A 183 7.49 3.46 9.11
C PRO A 183 9.02 3.42 9.32
N LEU A 184 9.74 4.31 8.64
CA LEU A 184 11.17 4.51 8.89
C LEU A 184 11.39 5.04 10.30
N SER A 185 12.37 4.48 10.97
CA SER A 185 12.83 4.95 12.27
C SER A 185 13.60 6.28 12.14
N ALA A 186 13.74 7.00 13.25
CA ALA A 186 14.57 8.20 13.30
C ALA A 186 16.03 7.90 12.89
N ALA A 187 16.54 6.72 13.24
CA ALA A 187 17.91 6.29 12.89
C ALA A 187 18.07 6.07 11.37
N GLU A 188 17.11 5.40 10.71
CA GLU A 188 17.13 5.21 9.25
C GLU A 188 17.03 6.55 8.51
N LEU A 189 16.16 7.45 8.97
CA LEU A 189 16.00 8.80 8.40
C LEU A 189 17.26 9.66 8.62
N GLN A 190 17.89 9.55 9.80
CA GLN A 190 19.16 10.22 10.09
C GLN A 190 20.29 9.68 9.20
N GLY A 191 20.33 8.37 8.97
CA GLY A 191 21.28 7.72 8.04
C GLY A 191 21.14 8.26 6.63
N GLU A 192 19.93 8.28 6.09
CA GLU A 192 19.64 8.82 4.76
C GLU A 192 20.00 10.31 4.64
N ALA A 193 19.65 11.12 5.64
CA ALA A 193 20.02 12.52 5.68
C ALA A 193 21.53 12.73 5.63
N ARG A 194 22.31 11.94 6.39
CA ARG A 194 23.78 11.99 6.38
C ARG A 194 24.37 11.59 5.02
N THR A 195 23.80 10.55 4.38
CA THR A 195 24.24 10.11 3.04
C THR A 195 24.07 11.24 2.01
N ARG A 196 23.05 12.11 2.19
CA ARG A 196 22.82 13.30 1.38
C ARG A 196 23.60 14.53 1.84
N GLY A 197 24.47 14.41 2.85
CA GLY A 197 25.21 15.54 3.41
C GLY A 197 24.38 16.53 4.24
N LEU A 198 23.19 16.14 4.66
CA LEU A 198 22.26 17.00 5.40
C LEU A 198 22.47 16.91 6.92
N ARG A 199 22.35 18.08 7.57
CA ARG A 199 22.36 18.21 9.04
C ARG A 199 20.95 18.43 9.55
N VAL A 200 20.16 17.36 9.64
CA VAL A 200 18.80 17.38 10.18
C VAL A 200 18.66 16.30 11.24
N ASP A 201 17.90 16.58 12.29
CA ASP A 201 17.58 15.57 13.29
C ASP A 201 16.59 14.53 12.70
N GLY A 202 16.98 13.25 12.78
CA GLY A 202 16.16 12.14 12.31
C GLY A 202 14.81 12.03 13.02
N SER A 203 14.74 12.42 14.29
CA SER A 203 13.48 12.43 15.05
C SER A 203 12.53 13.52 14.54
N ALA A 204 13.05 14.71 14.23
CA ALA A 204 12.28 15.78 13.63
C ALA A 204 11.77 15.38 12.23
N LEU A 205 12.61 14.75 11.42
CA LEU A 205 12.22 14.25 10.10
C LEU A 205 11.19 13.12 10.19
N ALA A 206 11.33 12.23 11.19
CA ALA A 206 10.37 11.17 11.47
C ALA A 206 9.01 11.76 11.88
N ALA A 207 8.98 12.76 12.74
CA ALA A 207 7.75 13.46 13.09
C ALA A 207 7.11 14.15 11.89
N ALA A 208 7.90 14.88 11.07
CA ALA A 208 7.43 15.60 9.90
C ALA A 208 6.85 14.70 8.80
N SER A 209 7.38 13.47 8.65
CA SER A 209 6.97 12.50 7.64
C SER A 209 6.12 11.35 8.19
N PHE A 210 5.93 11.26 9.51
CA PHE A 210 5.41 10.07 10.22
C PHE A 210 6.16 8.78 9.83
N GLY A 211 7.44 8.93 9.48
CA GLY A 211 8.30 7.84 9.02
C GLY A 211 7.96 7.30 7.62
N TRP A 212 7.05 7.90 6.87
CA TRP A 212 6.71 7.39 5.55
C TRP A 212 7.73 7.85 4.49
N PRO A 213 8.36 6.92 3.75
CA PRO A 213 9.43 7.21 2.78
C PRO A 213 9.06 8.25 1.74
N ARG A 214 7.81 8.24 1.27
CA ARG A 214 7.31 9.20 0.28
C ARG A 214 7.43 10.64 0.77
N TYR A 215 6.97 10.90 1.99
CA TYR A 215 6.98 12.25 2.57
C TYR A 215 8.39 12.64 3.00
N ALA A 216 9.13 11.71 3.61
CA ALA A 216 10.52 11.95 4.00
C ALA A 216 11.38 12.36 2.81
N ARG A 217 11.22 11.70 1.64
CA ARG A 217 11.94 12.06 0.42
C ARG A 217 11.62 13.48 -0.05
N ILE A 218 10.33 13.86 -0.07
CA ILE A 218 9.90 15.21 -0.45
C ILE A 218 10.60 16.26 0.43
N LEU A 219 10.63 16.01 1.74
CA LEU A 219 11.27 16.93 2.69
C LEU A 219 12.79 16.98 2.52
N LEU A 220 13.44 15.83 2.38
CA LEU A 220 14.88 15.74 2.15
C LEU A 220 15.33 16.51 0.90
N ASP A 221 14.57 16.40 -0.21
CA ASP A 221 14.85 17.14 -1.44
C ASP A 221 14.80 18.67 -1.24
N ARG A 222 13.93 19.16 -0.32
CA ARG A 222 13.86 20.59 0.01
C ARG A 222 14.96 21.04 0.97
N LEU A 223 15.36 20.14 1.88
CA LEU A 223 16.49 20.37 2.76
C LEU A 223 17.83 20.48 1.97
N GLU A 224 17.98 19.69 0.90
CA GLU A 224 19.12 19.80 -0.03
C GLU A 224 19.18 21.18 -0.71
N GLN A 225 18.03 21.86 -0.88
CA GLN A 225 17.92 23.21 -1.40
C GLN A 225 18.21 24.29 -0.33
N GLY A 226 18.59 23.89 0.89
CA GLY A 226 18.93 24.78 1.99
C GLY A 226 17.76 25.30 2.80
N MET A 227 16.55 24.76 2.61
CA MET A 227 15.38 25.16 3.39
C MET A 227 15.42 24.57 4.80
N ALA A 228 14.90 25.30 5.80
CA ALA A 228 14.66 24.76 7.13
C ALA A 228 13.46 23.78 7.09
N LEU A 229 13.47 22.72 7.93
CA LEU A 229 12.47 21.65 7.89
C LEU A 229 11.03 22.14 8.06
N ALA A 230 10.78 23.07 8.99
CA ALA A 230 9.43 23.65 9.19
C ALA A 230 8.94 24.41 7.95
N THR A 231 9.82 25.19 7.33
CA THR A 231 9.52 25.94 6.10
C THR A 231 9.31 24.98 4.92
N ALA A 232 10.18 23.99 4.78
CA ALA A 232 10.05 22.95 3.74
C ALA A 232 8.73 22.20 3.86
N TRP A 233 8.33 21.83 5.07
CA TRP A 233 7.05 21.16 5.31
C TRP A 233 5.87 22.07 4.98
N ALA A 234 5.91 23.33 5.40
CA ALA A 234 4.84 24.31 5.13
C ALA A 234 4.69 24.60 3.64
N ASP A 235 5.79 24.82 2.94
CA ASP A 235 5.82 25.07 1.49
C ASP A 235 5.27 23.87 0.68
N GLU A 236 5.69 22.68 1.03
CA GLU A 236 5.23 21.45 0.35
C GLU A 236 3.79 21.03 0.74
N MET A 237 3.28 21.51 1.90
CA MET A 237 1.90 21.31 2.32
C MET A 237 0.97 22.44 1.80
N ALA A 238 1.51 23.56 1.36
CA ALA A 238 0.76 24.61 0.68
C ALA A 238 0.15 24.10 -0.63
N LEU A 239 -0.87 24.79 -1.12
CA LEU A 239 -1.59 24.39 -2.34
C LEU A 239 -0.64 24.28 -3.54
N GLY A 240 -0.64 23.09 -4.17
CA GLY A 240 0.24 22.76 -5.29
C GLY A 240 1.60 22.21 -4.89
N GLY A 241 1.96 22.19 -3.59
CA GLY A 241 3.15 21.51 -3.10
C GLY A 241 3.04 19.99 -3.20
N ARG A 242 4.16 19.29 -3.16
CA ARG A 242 4.21 17.83 -3.37
C ARG A 242 3.58 17.03 -2.23
N LEU A 243 3.67 17.48 -0.97
CA LEU A 243 2.96 16.87 0.16
C LEU A 243 1.45 17.02 -0.01
N GLU A 244 1.00 18.22 -0.36
CA GLU A 244 -0.40 18.54 -0.63
C GLU A 244 -0.96 17.64 -1.74
N GLN A 245 -0.29 17.57 -2.88
CA GLN A 245 -0.70 16.74 -4.02
C GLN A 245 -0.73 15.26 -3.67
N ALA A 246 0.28 14.78 -2.93
CA ALA A 246 0.36 13.39 -2.48
C ALA A 246 -0.80 13.02 -1.55
N CYS A 247 -1.13 13.89 -0.60
CA CYS A 247 -2.25 13.70 0.33
C CYS A 247 -3.60 13.82 -0.38
N ARG A 248 -3.77 14.80 -1.26
CA ARG A 248 -4.99 14.97 -2.07
C ARG A 248 -5.28 13.73 -2.88
N HIS A 249 -4.29 13.23 -3.62
CA HIS A 249 -4.44 12.01 -4.41
C HIS A 249 -4.82 10.81 -3.53
N THR A 250 -4.11 10.61 -2.40
CA THR A 250 -4.42 9.51 -1.47
C THR A 250 -5.84 9.64 -0.92
N TYR A 251 -6.25 10.84 -0.51
CA TYR A 251 -7.60 11.11 0.00
C TYR A 251 -8.69 10.78 -1.02
N GLU A 252 -8.51 11.21 -2.26
CA GLU A 252 -9.47 10.93 -3.34
C GLU A 252 -9.56 9.43 -3.65
N VAL A 253 -8.43 8.72 -3.72
CA VAL A 253 -8.40 7.27 -3.92
C VAL A 253 -9.12 6.53 -2.79
N LEU A 254 -8.88 6.90 -1.54
CA LEU A 254 -9.55 6.29 -0.38
C LEU A 254 -11.07 6.53 -0.43
N LEU A 255 -11.51 7.73 -0.79
CA LEU A 255 -12.93 8.06 -0.93
C LEU A 255 -13.61 7.33 -2.10
N LEU A 256 -12.93 7.22 -3.24
CA LEU A 256 -13.44 6.47 -4.40
C LEU A 256 -13.61 4.97 -4.08
N ARG A 257 -12.74 4.42 -3.26
CA ARG A 257 -12.78 3.00 -2.85
C ARG A 257 -13.70 2.75 -1.66
N SER A 258 -13.95 3.76 -0.82
CA SER A 258 -14.97 3.71 0.22
C SER A 258 -16.34 4.01 -0.37
N ARG A 259 -17.39 3.49 0.26
CA ARG A 259 -18.78 3.86 -0.11
C ARG A 259 -19.19 5.14 0.64
N GLY A 260 -20.19 5.87 0.11
CA GLY A 260 -20.79 7.00 0.82
C GLY A 260 -19.92 8.25 0.88
N TYR A 261 -19.44 8.70 -0.25
CA TYR A 261 -18.49 9.80 -0.47
C TYR A 261 -18.66 11.01 0.45
N GLY A 262 -19.85 11.62 0.54
CA GLY A 262 -20.10 12.81 1.35
C GLY A 262 -19.95 12.57 2.85
N MET A 263 -20.54 11.49 3.36
CA MET A 263 -20.46 11.14 4.77
C MET A 263 -19.08 10.61 5.17
N SER A 264 -18.41 9.87 4.29
CA SER A 264 -17.02 9.45 4.51
C SER A 264 -16.11 10.67 4.70
N LYS A 265 -16.30 11.75 3.92
CA LYS A 265 -15.61 13.03 4.13
C LYS A 265 -15.89 13.63 5.51
N ALA A 266 -17.16 13.65 5.93
CA ALA A 266 -17.54 14.20 7.24
C ALA A 266 -16.94 13.40 8.40
N VAL A 267 -16.94 12.08 8.31
CA VAL A 267 -16.30 11.20 9.32
C VAL A 267 -14.79 11.45 9.36
N LEU A 268 -14.13 11.48 8.21
CA LEU A 268 -12.70 11.76 8.11
C LEU A 268 -12.35 13.15 8.68
N ALA A 269 -13.13 14.19 8.36
CA ALA A 269 -12.92 15.52 8.90
C ALA A 269 -13.09 15.56 10.44
N ALA A 270 -14.09 14.86 10.98
CA ALA A 270 -14.31 14.79 12.42
C ALA A 270 -13.13 14.12 13.15
N VAL A 271 -12.65 12.97 12.62
CA VAL A 271 -11.50 12.25 13.19
C VAL A 271 -10.19 13.01 12.98
N ALA A 272 -10.04 13.77 11.87
CA ALA A 272 -8.85 14.61 11.66
C ALA A 272 -8.75 15.74 12.67
N ALA A 273 -9.88 16.36 13.00
CA ALA A 273 -9.95 17.42 14.00
C ALA A 273 -9.61 16.91 15.40
N GLU A 274 -10.07 15.71 15.75
CA GLU A 274 -9.87 15.10 17.07
C GLU A 274 -9.73 13.58 16.92
N GLU A 275 -8.52 13.06 17.07
CA GLU A 275 -8.29 11.61 17.05
C GLU A 275 -8.75 10.94 18.34
N GLY A 276 -9.04 9.65 18.25
CA GLY A 276 -9.50 8.89 19.42
C GLY A 276 -10.99 9.09 19.72
N LEU A 277 -11.77 9.67 18.84
CA LEU A 277 -13.21 9.66 18.93
C LEU A 277 -13.73 8.21 18.88
N ASN A 278 -14.75 7.91 19.67
CA ASN A 278 -15.50 6.66 19.60
C ASN A 278 -16.78 6.81 18.77
N LEU A 279 -17.51 5.72 18.55
CA LEU A 279 -18.73 5.73 17.76
C LEU A 279 -19.76 6.75 18.31
N THR A 280 -19.97 6.79 19.63
CA THR A 280 -20.94 7.68 20.28
C THR A 280 -20.60 9.15 20.03
N ALA A 281 -19.34 9.54 20.20
CA ALA A 281 -18.89 10.90 19.95
C ALA A 281 -19.08 11.31 18.47
N LEU A 282 -18.81 10.41 17.52
CA LEU A 282 -19.05 10.64 16.09
C LEU A 282 -20.55 10.78 15.77
N VAL A 283 -21.40 9.95 16.37
CA VAL A 283 -22.86 10.04 16.24
C VAL A 283 -23.38 11.42 16.69
N VAL A 284 -22.96 11.87 17.86
CA VAL A 284 -23.33 13.20 18.39
C VAL A 284 -22.81 14.31 17.48
N ARG A 285 -21.53 14.26 17.10
CA ARG A 285 -20.89 15.30 16.27
C ARG A 285 -21.48 15.43 14.87
N LEU A 286 -21.87 14.32 14.27
CA LEU A 286 -22.35 14.29 12.89
C LEU A 286 -23.89 14.27 12.77
N GLY A 287 -24.59 14.16 13.87
CA GLY A 287 -26.08 14.15 13.88
C GLY A 287 -26.68 13.02 13.09
N ARG A 288 -26.08 11.81 13.14
CA ARG A 288 -26.51 10.64 12.37
C ARG A 288 -26.78 9.45 13.31
N THR A 289 -27.52 8.46 12.81
CA THR A 289 -27.80 7.24 13.59
C THR A 289 -26.54 6.41 13.81
N PRO A 290 -26.44 5.67 14.93
CA PRO A 290 -25.29 4.80 15.22
C PRO A 290 -25.03 3.76 14.11
N GLY A 291 -26.09 3.20 13.51
CA GLY A 291 -25.98 2.24 12.42
C GLY A 291 -25.30 2.86 11.20
N ALA A 292 -25.77 4.05 10.75
CA ALA A 292 -25.19 4.74 9.61
C ALA A 292 -23.69 5.07 9.83
N ILE A 293 -23.33 5.61 11.01
CA ILE A 293 -21.92 5.93 11.30
C ILE A 293 -21.07 4.66 11.34
N ARG A 294 -21.60 3.54 11.89
CA ARG A 294 -20.88 2.26 11.89
C ARG A 294 -20.56 1.76 10.48
N ASP A 295 -21.51 1.91 9.54
CA ASP A 295 -21.28 1.50 8.15
C ASP A 295 -20.17 2.32 7.49
N TYR A 296 -20.19 3.65 7.64
CA TYR A 296 -19.12 4.53 7.11
C TYR A 296 -17.76 4.22 7.75
N LEU A 297 -17.71 4.00 9.05
CA LEU A 297 -16.48 3.59 9.73
C LEU A 297 -16.00 2.24 9.20
N GLY A 298 -16.92 1.28 8.99
CA GLY A 298 -16.60 -0.02 8.41
C GLY A 298 -15.96 0.09 7.01
N TRP A 299 -16.47 0.99 6.17
CA TRP A 299 -15.90 1.23 4.84
C TRP A 299 -14.54 1.92 4.90
N LEU A 300 -14.37 2.91 5.79
CA LEU A 300 -13.09 3.61 5.97
C LEU A 300 -12.01 2.72 6.60
N LEU A 301 -12.40 1.81 7.48
CA LEU A 301 -11.51 0.77 8.02
C LEU A 301 -11.13 -0.27 6.94
N ALA A 302 -12.07 -0.61 6.05
CA ALA A 302 -11.82 -1.58 4.99
C ALA A 302 -10.79 -1.08 3.96
N VAL A 303 -10.73 0.24 3.71
CA VAL A 303 -9.74 0.86 2.80
C VAL A 303 -8.51 1.38 3.55
N ASP A 304 -8.36 1.06 4.83
CA ASP A 304 -7.25 1.47 5.69
C ASP A 304 -7.04 3.00 5.78
N ALA A 305 -8.11 3.79 5.58
CA ALA A 305 -8.08 5.23 5.85
C ALA A 305 -8.00 5.51 7.35
N LEU A 306 -8.72 4.71 8.12
CA LEU A 306 -8.73 4.73 9.58
C LEU A 306 -8.29 3.39 10.14
N ARG A 307 -7.81 3.41 11.37
CA ARG A 307 -7.61 2.23 12.24
C ARG A 307 -8.39 2.39 13.53
N THR A 308 -8.70 1.29 14.18
CA THR A 308 -9.36 1.31 15.48
C THR A 308 -8.47 0.68 16.55
N THR A 309 -8.42 1.32 17.72
CA THR A 309 -7.73 0.81 18.90
C THR A 309 -8.62 1.09 20.12
N ARG A 310 -8.98 0.05 20.87
CA ARG A 310 -9.89 0.15 22.03
C ARG A 310 -11.20 0.92 21.71
N LYS A 311 -11.82 0.59 20.57
CA LYS A 311 -13.06 1.23 20.05
C LYS A 311 -12.93 2.74 19.77
N ARG A 312 -11.71 3.24 19.59
CA ARG A 312 -11.40 4.62 19.20
C ARG A 312 -10.77 4.65 17.82
N TYR A 313 -11.05 5.69 17.02
CA TYR A 313 -10.66 5.79 15.62
C TYR A 313 -9.51 6.77 15.44
N TYR A 314 -8.54 6.38 14.60
CA TYR A 314 -7.32 7.13 14.33
C TYR A 314 -7.00 7.03 12.84
N TYR A 315 -6.34 8.03 12.30
CA TYR A 315 -5.78 7.92 10.95
C TYR A 315 -4.66 6.88 10.90
N VAL A 316 -4.55 6.20 9.74
CA VAL A 316 -3.40 5.34 9.44
C VAL A 316 -2.21 6.21 9.00
N ASP A 317 -2.48 7.27 8.23
CA ASP A 317 -1.49 8.21 7.73
C ASP A 317 -1.65 9.57 8.45
N GLY A 318 -0.66 9.92 9.29
CA GLY A 318 -0.67 11.16 10.06
C GLY A 318 -0.49 12.41 9.20
N VAL A 319 0.27 12.34 8.09
CA VAL A 319 0.42 13.47 7.16
C VAL A 319 -0.90 13.75 6.46
N LEU A 320 -1.60 12.69 6.01
CA LEU A 320 -2.93 12.80 5.43
C LEU A 320 -3.94 13.42 6.42
N ARG A 321 -3.88 13.03 7.71
CA ARG A 321 -4.69 13.66 8.77
C ARG A 321 -4.48 15.17 8.82
N LEU A 322 -3.21 15.61 8.85
CA LEU A 322 -2.88 17.04 8.89
C LEU A 322 -3.37 17.76 7.64
N TRP A 323 -3.22 17.14 6.48
CA TRP A 323 -3.76 17.66 5.22
C TRP A 323 -5.29 17.85 5.29
N VAL A 324 -6.04 16.86 5.81
CA VAL A 324 -7.50 16.96 5.98
C VAL A 324 -7.87 18.10 6.93
N ARG A 325 -7.12 18.28 8.03
CA ARG A 325 -7.29 19.43 8.95
C ARG A 325 -7.10 20.78 8.27
N LEU A 326 -6.14 20.90 7.37
CA LEU A 326 -5.77 22.14 6.71
C LEU A 326 -6.63 22.44 5.49
N HIS A 327 -6.94 21.45 4.67
CA HIS A 327 -7.50 21.68 3.33
C HIS A 327 -8.94 21.17 3.12
N ALA A 328 -9.43 20.25 3.95
CA ALA A 328 -10.75 19.64 3.75
C ALA A 328 -11.88 20.30 4.56
N ARG A 329 -11.68 21.50 5.08
CA ARG A 329 -12.63 22.24 5.95
C ARG A 329 -13.58 23.18 5.21
N GLY A 330 -13.52 23.25 3.88
CA GLY A 330 -14.30 24.22 3.09
C GLY A 330 -13.67 25.63 3.02
N VAL A 331 -12.83 26.02 3.98
CA VAL A 331 -12.00 27.23 3.97
C VAL A 331 -10.55 26.78 3.88
N ARG A 332 -9.80 27.36 2.95
CA ARG A 332 -8.36 27.07 2.80
C ARG A 332 -7.58 27.59 3.99
N ALA A 333 -6.63 26.78 4.48
CA ALA A 333 -5.68 27.25 5.46
C ALA A 333 -4.80 28.35 4.88
N SER A 334 -4.50 29.37 5.66
CA SER A 334 -3.51 30.39 5.32
C SER A 334 -2.08 29.84 5.41
N GLU A 335 -1.12 30.49 4.79
CA GLU A 335 0.30 30.11 4.91
C GLU A 335 0.77 30.15 6.37
N GLU A 336 0.27 31.11 7.16
CA GLU A 336 0.56 31.22 8.60
C GLU A 336 0.03 30.00 9.38
N GLU A 337 -1.21 29.55 9.11
CA GLU A 337 -1.79 28.35 9.72
C GLU A 337 -1.02 27.08 9.37
N ILE A 338 -0.57 26.96 8.12
CA ILE A 338 0.24 25.83 7.67
C ILE A 338 1.60 25.82 8.37
N LEU A 339 2.27 26.98 8.45
CA LEU A 339 3.56 27.11 9.13
C LEU A 339 3.44 26.90 10.65
N ALA A 340 2.36 27.37 11.26
CA ALA A 340 2.09 27.11 12.68
C ALA A 340 1.89 25.61 12.94
N CYS A 341 1.14 24.93 12.08
CA CYS A 341 0.98 23.47 12.13
C CYS A 341 2.32 22.74 12.02
N ALA A 342 3.19 23.17 11.11
CA ALA A 342 4.53 22.60 10.96
C ALA A 342 5.38 22.76 12.23
N ARG A 343 5.36 23.94 12.84
CA ARG A 343 6.09 24.22 14.08
C ARG A 343 5.55 23.41 15.26
N GLU A 344 4.23 23.32 15.41
CA GLU A 344 3.59 22.49 16.43
C GLU A 344 3.98 21.01 16.28
N LEU A 345 3.92 20.48 15.06
CA LEU A 345 4.32 19.11 14.73
C LEU A 345 5.76 18.83 15.16
N LEU A 346 6.69 19.72 14.85
CA LEU A 346 8.10 19.56 15.17
C LEU A 346 8.41 19.78 16.65
N ALA A 347 7.66 20.66 17.35
CA ALA A 347 7.82 20.86 18.79
C ALA A 347 7.34 19.66 19.61
N THR A 348 6.39 18.89 19.10
CA THR A 348 5.88 17.67 19.74
C THR A 348 6.67 16.41 19.37
N ALA A 349 7.79 16.54 18.65
CA ALA A 349 8.65 15.45 18.20
C ALA A 349 9.33 14.73 19.39
N ALA A 350 8.53 14.01 20.18
CA ALA A 350 9.02 12.92 21.00
C ALA A 350 9.36 11.72 20.10
N PRO A 351 10.34 10.85 20.44
CA PRO A 351 10.64 9.69 19.63
C PRO A 351 9.37 8.87 19.40
N LEU A 352 9.04 8.59 18.12
CA LEU A 352 7.93 7.71 17.74
C LEU A 352 8.07 6.40 18.51
N PRO A 353 7.00 5.87 19.12
CA PRO A 353 7.07 4.57 19.79
C PRO A 353 7.56 3.53 18.77
N ALA A 354 8.53 2.71 19.22
CA ALA A 354 9.13 1.67 18.41
C ALA A 354 8.06 0.78 17.75
N ALA A 355 8.40 0.17 16.61
CA ALA A 355 7.53 -0.61 15.72
C ALA A 355 6.63 -1.68 16.40
N GLU A 356 6.84 -1.99 17.67
CA GLU A 356 5.99 -2.88 18.49
C GLU A 356 4.51 -2.45 18.54
N ALA A 357 4.20 -1.16 18.45
CA ALA A 357 2.82 -0.68 18.50
C ALA A 357 2.03 -0.98 17.22
N VAL A 358 2.68 -1.04 16.06
CA VAL A 358 2.04 -1.36 14.77
C VAL A 358 1.85 -2.88 14.65
N ALA A 359 2.84 -3.67 15.08
CA ALA A 359 2.77 -5.13 15.09
C ALA A 359 1.74 -5.67 16.12
N ALA A 360 1.60 -5.00 17.28
CA ALA A 360 0.60 -5.35 18.27
C ALA A 360 -0.83 -5.05 17.79
N ALA A 361 -1.04 -3.95 17.06
CA ALA A 361 -2.34 -3.63 16.47
C ALA A 361 -2.76 -4.65 15.41
N SER A 362 -1.82 -5.19 14.64
CA SER A 362 -2.09 -6.24 13.64
C SER A 362 -2.43 -7.60 14.26
N ARG A 363 -1.88 -7.93 15.43
CA ARG A 363 -2.16 -9.20 16.13
C ARG A 363 -3.47 -9.20 16.91
N HIS A 364 -3.98 -8.04 17.32
CA HIS A 364 -5.21 -7.93 18.11
C HIS A 364 -6.49 -7.75 17.28
N GLN A 365 -6.40 -7.60 15.97
CA GLN A 365 -7.57 -7.51 15.10
C GLN A 365 -8.13 -8.89 14.65
N GLY A 366 -7.54 -9.99 15.09
CA GLY A 366 -7.93 -11.36 14.74
C GLY A 366 -9.12 -11.95 15.51
N LEU A 367 -9.68 -11.24 16.49
CA LEU A 367 -10.81 -11.71 17.29
C LEU A 367 -11.84 -10.58 17.45
N MET A 368 -12.69 -10.41 16.46
CA MET A 368 -14.01 -9.82 16.68
C MET A 368 -15.03 -10.95 16.60
N GLU A 369 -15.34 -11.55 17.77
CA GLU A 369 -16.61 -12.19 17.96
C GLU A 369 -17.71 -11.14 17.84
N ILE A 370 -18.67 -11.44 17.01
CA ILE A 370 -19.89 -10.67 16.80
C ILE A 370 -20.86 -11.21 17.83
N ASP A 371 -21.15 -10.43 18.86
CA ASP A 371 -22.41 -10.47 19.63
C ASP A 371 -23.28 -9.27 19.26
#